data_7c767cb560ada0dab664d0617ea0cf0a
#
_entry.id   7c767cb560ada0dab664d0617ea0cf0a
#
_cell.length_a   1.000
_cell.length_b   1.000
_cell.length_c   1.000
_cell.angle_alpha   90.00
_cell.angle_beta   90.00
_cell.angle_gamma   90.00
#
_symmetry.space_group_name_H-M   'P 1'
#
loop_
_entity.id
_entity.type
_entity.pdbx_description
1 polymer ?
#
loop_
_entity_poly.entity_id
_entity_poly.type
_entity_poly.pdbx_seq_one_letter_code
_entity_poly.pdbx_strand_id
1 'polypeptide(L)'
;MKKDKNNNSFLSISFSKGFCAPNIPIATFYQGDKDLNFIIDTGSDDNVISREALANIDHTMVKHQGTLSGVGGVSEVEACQIDFQYEDETFTEKFLISDTLKDAFDMIKSAHAIPLHGMVGSKFLMKNNMVLDFNNMLVYNKKQ
;
A
#
# COMPACT_ATOMS: atom_id res chain seq x y z
N MET A 1 -22.25 7.67 -29.63
CA MET A 1 -20.85 7.34 -29.86
C MET A 1 -20.43 6.23 -28.89
N LYS A 2 -20.30 5.03 -29.38
CA LYS A 2 -19.82 3.93 -28.52
C LYS A 2 -18.33 4.20 -28.28
N LYS A 3 -17.97 4.50 -27.04
CA LYS A 3 -16.58 4.45 -26.62
C LYS A 3 -16.14 3.00 -26.79
N ASP A 4 -15.27 2.74 -27.72
CA ASP A 4 -14.56 1.48 -27.80
C ASP A 4 -13.90 1.26 -26.45
N LYS A 5 -14.45 0.31 -25.72
CA LYS A 5 -13.80 -0.20 -24.53
C LYS A 5 -12.65 -1.12 -24.97
N ASN A 6 -11.68 -0.55 -25.65
CA ASN A 6 -10.37 -1.17 -25.69
C ASN A 6 -9.79 -1.04 -24.27
N ASN A 7 -10.07 -2.04 -23.46
CA ASN A 7 -9.64 -2.14 -22.07
C ASN A 7 -8.13 -2.41 -21.94
N ASN A 8 -7.33 -1.68 -22.67
CA ASN A 8 -5.90 -1.56 -22.38
C ASN A 8 -5.68 -0.40 -21.41
N SER A 9 -6.41 -0.41 -20.28
CA SER A 9 -6.14 0.56 -19.23
C SER A 9 -4.78 0.24 -18.61
N PHE A 10 -3.82 1.09 -18.91
CA PHE A 10 -2.50 1.07 -18.34
C PHE A 10 -2.54 1.86 -17.03
N LEU A 11 -2.36 1.16 -15.91
CA LEU A 11 -2.22 1.81 -14.62
C LEU A 11 -0.73 2.00 -14.33
N SER A 12 -0.36 3.23 -14.03
CA SER A 12 1.01 3.60 -13.68
C SER A 12 1.00 4.44 -12.41
N ILE A 13 1.63 3.94 -11.37
CA ILE A 13 1.66 4.57 -10.05
C ILE A 13 3.09 5.03 -9.77
N SER A 14 3.28 6.32 -9.49
CA SER A 14 4.58 6.85 -9.12
C SER A 14 4.93 6.51 -7.68
N PHE A 15 6.17 6.08 -7.46
CA PHE A 15 6.74 5.97 -6.13
C PHE A 15 7.98 6.86 -5.93
N SER A 16 8.13 7.88 -6.76
CA SER A 16 9.26 8.81 -6.71
C SER A 16 9.31 9.65 -5.44
N LYS A 17 8.17 9.86 -4.78
CA LYS A 17 8.05 10.63 -3.54
C LYS A 17 9.06 10.17 -2.49
N GLY A 18 9.23 8.87 -2.30
CA GLY A 18 10.12 8.30 -1.32
C GLY A 18 11.61 8.37 -1.70
N PHE A 19 11.92 8.67 -2.96
CA PHE A 19 13.31 8.74 -3.44
C PHE A 19 13.89 10.15 -3.45
N CYS A 20 13.11 11.16 -3.13
CA CYS A 20 13.66 12.49 -2.78
C CYS A 20 14.43 12.41 -1.45
N ALA A 21 14.00 11.62 -0.52
CA ALA A 21 14.52 11.11 0.74
C ALA A 21 13.34 10.45 1.47
N PRO A 22 13.37 9.25 1.97
CA PRO A 22 14.43 8.45 2.56
C PRO A 22 14.94 7.29 1.67
N ASN A 23 14.73 7.33 0.39
CA ASN A 23 15.12 6.28 -0.57
C ASN A 23 14.33 4.99 -0.40
N ILE A 24 13.03 5.11 -0.17
CA ILE A 24 12.09 4.01 -0.05
C ILE A 24 10.97 4.21 -1.08
N PRO A 25 10.50 3.16 -1.76
CA PRO A 25 9.39 3.30 -2.71
C PRO A 25 8.08 3.58 -1.96
N ILE A 26 7.61 4.81 -2.04
CA ILE A 26 6.36 5.27 -1.40
C ILE A 26 5.40 5.75 -2.48
N ALA A 27 4.24 5.13 -2.53
CA ALA A 27 3.15 5.52 -3.42
C ALA A 27 2.02 6.18 -2.61
N THR A 28 1.40 7.19 -3.19
CA THR A 28 0.25 7.86 -2.59
C THR A 28 -1.03 7.40 -3.27
N PHE A 29 -1.87 6.77 -2.50
CA PHE A 29 -3.24 6.40 -2.87
C PHE A 29 -4.22 7.34 -2.20
N TYR A 30 -5.52 7.15 -2.43
CA TYR A 30 -6.55 8.02 -1.91
C TYR A 30 -7.71 7.22 -1.35
N GLN A 31 -8.32 7.75 -0.30
CA GLN A 31 -9.65 7.34 0.14
C GLN A 31 -10.48 8.59 0.34
N GLY A 32 -11.36 8.88 -0.63
CA GLY A 32 -12.04 10.19 -0.68
C GLY A 32 -11.04 11.32 -0.86
N ASP A 33 -11.03 12.25 0.07
CA ASP A 33 -10.08 13.40 0.12
C ASP A 33 -8.82 13.13 0.95
N LYS A 34 -8.66 11.90 1.44
CA LYS A 34 -7.52 11.50 2.28
C LYS A 34 -6.42 10.88 1.45
N ASP A 35 -5.20 11.34 1.66
CA ASP A 35 -4.00 10.72 1.11
C ASP A 35 -3.58 9.53 1.96
N LEU A 36 -3.26 8.42 1.31
CA LEU A 36 -2.72 7.22 1.94
C LEU A 36 -1.35 6.92 1.36
N ASN A 37 -0.31 7.14 2.13
CA ASN A 37 1.05 6.84 1.72
C ASN A 37 1.42 5.43 2.15
N PHE A 38 1.63 4.55 1.18
CA PHE A 38 2.04 3.18 1.41
C PHE A 38 3.44 2.92 0.87
N ILE A 39 4.26 2.24 1.67
CA ILE A 39 5.51 1.67 1.18
C ILE A 39 5.17 0.46 0.30
N ILE A 40 5.86 0.36 -0.84
CA ILE A 40 5.82 -0.86 -1.66
C ILE A 40 6.94 -1.77 -1.15
N ASP A 41 6.56 -2.85 -0.46
CA ASP A 41 7.50 -3.75 0.20
C ASP A 41 7.39 -5.16 -0.36
N THR A 42 8.31 -5.51 -1.25
CA THR A 42 8.39 -6.86 -1.85
C THR A 42 8.85 -7.92 -0.86
N GLY A 43 9.42 -7.53 0.27
CA GLY A 43 9.83 -8.43 1.34
C GLY A 43 8.69 -8.84 2.26
N SER A 44 7.49 -8.27 2.10
CA SER A 44 6.29 -8.63 2.84
C SER A 44 5.29 -9.31 1.92
N ASP A 45 4.75 -10.45 2.34
CA ASP A 45 3.67 -11.11 1.60
C ASP A 45 2.38 -10.31 1.68
N ASP A 46 2.02 -9.90 2.89
CA ASP A 46 0.75 -9.24 3.18
C ASP A 46 0.88 -7.72 3.21
N ASN A 47 -0.26 -7.04 3.02
CA ASN A 47 -0.36 -5.62 3.28
C ASN A 47 -0.46 -5.39 4.80
N VAL A 48 0.12 -4.31 5.28
CA VAL A 48 0.12 -3.94 6.68
C VAL A 48 -0.32 -2.49 6.84
N ILE A 49 -1.15 -2.23 7.84
CA ILE A 49 -1.61 -0.89 8.19
C ILE A 49 -1.33 -0.61 9.66
N SER A 50 -0.95 0.61 9.99
CA SER A 50 -0.80 1.00 11.39
C SER A 50 -2.17 1.23 12.04
N ARG A 51 -2.28 0.92 13.33
CA ARG A 51 -3.52 1.14 14.09
C ARG A 51 -3.88 2.63 14.15
N GLU A 52 -2.89 3.49 14.26
CA GLU A 52 -3.09 4.94 14.25
C GLU A 52 -3.72 5.43 12.94
N ALA A 53 -3.27 4.91 11.80
CA ALA A 53 -3.83 5.26 10.51
C ALA A 53 -5.30 4.87 10.38
N LEU A 54 -5.69 3.73 10.93
CA LEU A 54 -7.07 3.23 10.86
C LEU A 54 -8.09 4.15 11.54
N ALA A 55 -7.68 4.96 12.50
CA ALA A 55 -8.58 5.88 13.19
C ALA A 55 -9.25 6.88 12.22
N ASN A 56 -8.63 7.14 11.07
CA ASN A 56 -9.09 8.11 10.07
C ASN A 56 -9.40 7.49 8.71
N ILE A 57 -9.40 6.17 8.60
CA ILE A 57 -9.60 5.44 7.35
C ILE A 57 -10.85 4.58 7.49
N ASP A 58 -11.74 4.66 6.51
CA ASP A 58 -12.90 3.77 6.44
C ASP A 58 -12.42 2.34 6.17
N HIS A 59 -12.85 1.42 7.00
CA HIS A 59 -12.43 0.02 6.94
C HIS A 59 -13.49 -0.90 7.53
N THR A 60 -13.40 -2.18 7.19
CA THR A 60 -14.23 -3.23 7.76
C THR A 60 -13.33 -4.27 8.39
N MET A 61 -13.59 -4.63 9.64
CA MET A 61 -12.83 -5.71 10.29
C MET A 61 -13.15 -7.04 9.64
N VAL A 62 -12.13 -7.84 9.38
CA VAL A 62 -12.25 -9.17 8.80
C VAL A 62 -11.49 -10.20 9.63
N LYS A 63 -11.88 -11.47 9.51
CA LYS A 63 -11.15 -12.54 10.17
C LYS A 63 -9.83 -12.81 9.44
N HIS A 64 -8.76 -12.91 10.20
CA HIS A 64 -7.49 -13.39 9.71
C HIS A 64 -7.11 -14.67 10.46
N GLN A 65 -6.97 -15.76 9.72
CA GLN A 65 -6.44 -17.01 10.28
C GLN A 65 -4.96 -17.09 9.99
N GLY A 66 -4.18 -16.89 11.01
CA GLY A 66 -2.74 -16.93 10.91
C GLY A 66 -2.07 -15.92 11.81
N THR A 67 -0.79 -15.84 11.64
CA THR A 67 0.10 -15.03 12.45
C THR A 67 1.00 -14.20 11.56
N LEU A 68 1.41 -13.03 12.04
CA LEU A 68 2.48 -12.27 11.43
C LEU A 68 3.80 -12.82 11.99
N SER A 69 4.65 -13.35 11.11
CA SER A 69 5.99 -13.78 11.48
C SER A 69 7.03 -12.82 10.93
N GLY A 70 8.06 -12.57 11.70
CA GLY A 70 9.15 -11.67 11.33
C GLY A 70 10.33 -11.83 12.27
N VAL A 71 11.29 -10.92 12.19
CA VAL A 71 12.51 -10.95 12.99
C VAL A 71 12.23 -10.95 14.51
N GLY A 72 11.09 -10.41 14.94
CA GLY A 72 10.68 -10.36 16.35
C GLY A 72 9.87 -11.56 16.84
N GLY A 73 9.64 -12.60 16.01
CA GLY A 73 8.86 -13.77 16.36
C GLY A 73 7.52 -13.88 15.64
N VAL A 74 6.59 -14.61 16.23
CA VAL A 74 5.25 -14.85 15.68
C VAL A 74 4.21 -14.28 16.63
N SER A 75 3.28 -13.47 16.11
CA SER A 75 2.18 -12.90 16.88
C SER A 75 0.85 -13.03 16.14
N GLU A 76 -0.23 -13.18 16.91
CA GLU A 76 -1.59 -13.06 16.35
C GLU A 76 -1.84 -11.63 15.93
N VAL A 77 -2.50 -11.45 14.77
CA VAL A 77 -2.84 -10.13 14.25
C VAL A 77 -4.31 -10.04 13.87
N GLU A 78 -4.85 -8.87 14.06
CA GLU A 78 -6.14 -8.50 13.50
C GLU A 78 -5.97 -8.09 12.04
N ALA A 79 -7.06 -8.17 11.29
CA ALA A 79 -7.07 -7.75 9.89
C ALA A 79 -8.30 -6.91 9.58
N CYS A 80 -8.17 -6.08 8.57
CA CYS A 80 -9.26 -5.28 8.05
C CYS A 80 -9.23 -5.28 6.52
N GLN A 81 -10.34 -4.86 5.94
CA GLN A 81 -10.48 -4.62 4.52
C GLN A 81 -10.59 -3.12 4.29
N ILE A 82 -9.83 -2.61 3.35
CA ILE A 82 -9.78 -1.19 3.01
C ILE A 82 -10.00 -1.03 1.51
N ASP A 83 -10.89 -0.11 1.15
CA ASP A 83 -11.04 0.37 -0.21
C ASP A 83 -10.18 1.63 -0.38
N PHE A 84 -9.37 1.66 -1.41
CA PHE A 84 -8.55 2.82 -1.73
C PHE A 84 -8.40 2.96 -3.24
N GLN A 85 -8.00 4.13 -3.68
CA GLN A 85 -8.02 4.50 -5.09
C GLN A 85 -6.68 5.07 -5.54
N TYR A 86 -6.42 4.88 -6.81
CA TYR A 86 -5.39 5.61 -7.56
C TYR A 86 -5.97 5.97 -8.92
N GLU A 87 -6.10 7.27 -9.20
CA GLU A 87 -6.83 7.77 -10.37
C GLU A 87 -8.24 7.16 -10.44
N ASP A 88 -8.60 6.51 -11.54
CA ASP A 88 -9.91 5.88 -11.73
C ASP A 88 -9.99 4.42 -11.24
N GLU A 89 -8.88 3.89 -10.72
CA GLU A 89 -8.83 2.52 -10.22
C GLU A 89 -9.17 2.46 -8.74
N THR A 90 -10.02 1.51 -8.37
CA THR A 90 -10.34 1.20 -6.98
C THR A 90 -9.78 -0.16 -6.62
N PHE A 91 -9.11 -0.20 -5.49
CA PHE A 91 -8.58 -1.43 -4.89
C PHE A 91 -9.35 -1.75 -3.63
N THR A 92 -9.66 -3.02 -3.44
CA THR A 92 -10.24 -3.55 -2.21
C THR A 92 -9.31 -4.63 -1.70
N GLU A 93 -8.62 -4.36 -0.60
CA GLU A 93 -7.53 -5.22 -0.13
C GLU A 93 -7.63 -5.48 1.37
N LYS A 94 -7.15 -6.66 1.76
CA LYS A 94 -6.95 -6.99 3.17
C LYS A 94 -5.61 -6.44 3.67
N PHE A 95 -5.64 -5.82 4.84
CA PHE A 95 -4.47 -5.34 5.56
C PHE A 95 -4.39 -6.01 6.92
N LEU A 96 -3.22 -6.46 7.30
CA LEU A 96 -2.94 -6.84 8.68
C LEU A 96 -2.71 -5.57 9.50
N ILE A 97 -3.24 -5.53 10.71
CA ILE A 97 -3.10 -4.38 11.61
C ILE A 97 -1.91 -4.64 12.51
N SER A 98 -0.88 -3.82 12.41
CA SER A 98 0.34 -3.97 13.20
C SER A 98 0.99 -2.63 13.50
N ASP A 99 1.50 -2.52 14.71
CA ASP A 99 2.26 -1.36 15.16
C ASP A 99 3.78 -1.62 15.22
N THR A 100 4.24 -2.75 14.68
CA THR A 100 5.67 -3.10 14.68
C THR A 100 6.54 -2.10 13.92
N LEU A 101 5.96 -1.36 12.97
CA LEU A 101 6.65 -0.36 12.17
C LEU A 101 6.41 1.07 12.64
N LYS A 102 5.71 1.25 13.76
CA LYS A 102 5.34 2.58 14.25
C LYS A 102 6.55 3.48 14.44
N ASP A 103 7.60 3.00 15.08
CA ASP A 103 8.79 3.80 15.35
C ASP A 103 9.51 4.21 14.05
N ALA A 104 9.59 3.30 13.08
CA ALA A 104 10.17 3.60 11.77
C ALA A 104 9.33 4.63 11.01
N PHE A 105 8.00 4.52 11.04
CA PHE A 105 7.10 5.48 10.41
C PHE A 105 7.17 6.85 11.06
N ASP A 106 7.24 6.91 12.38
CA ASP A 106 7.39 8.17 13.12
C ASP A 106 8.72 8.85 12.79
N MET A 107 9.79 8.08 12.66
CA MET A 107 11.11 8.57 12.27
C MET A 107 11.09 9.20 10.87
N ILE A 108 10.47 8.54 9.90
CA ILE A 108 10.35 9.04 8.53
C ILE A 108 9.52 10.32 8.49
N LYS A 109 8.42 10.36 9.23
CA LYS A 109 7.58 11.55 9.34
C LYS A 109 8.35 12.72 9.93
N SER A 110 9.12 12.50 10.99
CA SER A 110 9.91 13.55 11.65
C SER A 110 11.04 14.06 10.76
N ALA A 111 11.74 13.16 10.06
CA ALA A 111 12.91 13.50 9.25
C ALA A 111 12.54 14.08 7.88
N HIS A 112 11.44 13.64 7.29
CA HIS A 112 11.12 13.89 5.87
C HIS A 112 9.72 14.48 5.65
N ALA A 113 8.93 14.67 6.70
CA ALA A 113 7.56 15.17 6.63
C ALA A 113 6.64 14.32 5.74
N ILE A 114 6.89 13.02 5.65
CA ILE A 114 6.04 12.07 4.91
C ILE A 114 5.29 11.20 5.92
N PRO A 115 3.97 11.40 6.10
CA PRO A 115 3.18 10.54 6.95
C PRO A 115 2.95 9.19 6.26
N LEU A 116 3.46 8.11 6.84
CA LEU A 116 3.24 6.76 6.36
C LEU A 116 2.07 6.12 7.09
N HIS A 117 1.21 5.44 6.34
CA HIS A 117 0.01 4.79 6.85
C HIS A 117 0.16 3.27 6.92
N GLY A 118 0.94 2.70 6.02
CA GLY A 118 1.14 1.27 5.94
C GLY A 118 2.04 0.87 4.79
N MET A 119 1.92 -0.39 4.40
CA MET A 119 2.65 -0.93 3.26
C MET A 119 1.78 -1.89 2.45
N VAL A 120 2.06 -1.99 1.16
CA VAL A 120 1.51 -3.01 0.29
C VAL A 120 2.59 -4.04 -0.04
N GLY A 121 2.22 -5.30 0.04
CA GLY A 121 3.13 -6.41 -0.11
C GLY A 121 3.06 -7.11 -1.46
N SER A 122 3.79 -8.21 -1.57
CA SER A 122 3.92 -8.95 -2.83
C SER A 122 2.60 -9.56 -3.31
N LYS A 123 1.70 -9.97 -2.42
CA LYS A 123 0.38 -10.48 -2.83
C LYS A 123 -0.44 -9.44 -3.57
N PHE A 124 -0.42 -8.18 -3.13
CA PHE A 124 -1.06 -7.07 -3.82
C PHE A 124 -0.46 -6.86 -5.22
N LEU A 125 0.86 -6.87 -5.32
CA LEU A 125 1.56 -6.68 -6.57
C LEU A 125 1.26 -7.82 -7.56
N MET A 126 1.27 -9.05 -7.10
CA MET A 126 0.99 -10.24 -7.91
C MET A 126 -0.47 -10.26 -8.39
N LYS A 127 -1.41 -9.99 -7.51
CA LYS A 127 -2.84 -9.96 -7.82
C LYS A 127 -3.17 -8.95 -8.93
N ASN A 128 -2.45 -7.84 -8.96
CA ASN A 128 -2.66 -6.77 -9.93
C ASN A 128 -1.69 -6.84 -11.12
N ASN A 129 -0.91 -7.91 -11.26
CA ASN A 129 0.06 -8.10 -12.34
C ASN A 129 1.00 -6.91 -12.51
N MET A 130 1.53 -6.43 -11.41
CA MET A 130 2.35 -5.23 -11.37
C MET A 130 3.82 -5.50 -11.68
N VAL A 131 4.44 -4.56 -12.36
CA VAL A 131 5.87 -4.50 -12.65
C VAL A 131 6.46 -3.33 -11.87
N LEU A 132 7.55 -3.58 -11.16
CA LEU A 132 8.32 -2.55 -10.49
C LEU A 132 9.42 -2.06 -11.44
N ASP A 133 9.38 -0.78 -11.74
CA ASP A 133 10.34 -0.11 -12.61
C ASP A 133 11.10 0.94 -11.79
N PHE A 134 12.25 0.56 -11.28
CA PHE A 134 13.09 1.47 -10.51
C PHE A 134 13.81 2.51 -11.37
N ASN A 135 13.93 2.27 -12.67
CA ASN A 135 14.53 3.25 -13.56
C ASN A 135 13.64 4.50 -13.72
N ASN A 136 12.33 4.30 -13.83
CA ASN A 136 11.35 5.37 -13.95
C ASN A 136 10.60 5.66 -12.65
N MET A 137 10.87 4.93 -11.59
CA MET A 137 10.20 5.02 -10.29
C MET A 137 8.68 4.87 -10.40
N LEU A 138 8.26 3.83 -11.12
CA LEU A 138 6.86 3.50 -11.36
C LEU A 138 6.58 2.04 -10.98
N VAL A 139 5.39 1.82 -10.50
CA VAL A 139 4.78 0.49 -10.50
C VAL A 139 3.62 0.53 -11.49
N TYR A 140 3.59 -0.42 -12.41
CA TYR A 140 2.58 -0.41 -13.46
C TYR A 140 2.06 -1.80 -13.78
N ASN A 141 0.90 -1.86 -14.38
CA ASN A 141 0.39 -3.07 -14.99
C ASN A 141 -0.08 -2.81 -16.42
N LYS A 142 -0.04 -3.87 -17.21
CA LYS A 142 -0.74 -3.91 -18.50
C LYS A 142 -1.98 -4.76 -18.28
N LYS A 143 -3.15 -4.15 -18.31
CA LYS A 143 -4.40 -4.92 -18.41
C LYS A 143 -4.52 -5.44 -19.82
N GLN A 144 -4.55 -6.74 -19.92
CA GLN A 144 -4.83 -7.42 -21.20
C GLN A 144 -6.34 -7.47 -21.44
#